data_38f03c72fc83b9ba3ddae4e7f7a20cb1
#
_entry.id   38f03c72fc83b9ba3ddae4e7f7a20cb1
#
_cell.length_a   1.000
_cell.length_b   1.000
_cell.length_c   1.000
_cell.angle_alpha   90.00
_cell.angle_beta   90.00
_cell.angle_gamma   90.00
#
_symmetry.space_group_name_H-M   'P 1'
#
loop_
_entity.id
_entity.type
_entity.pdbx_description
1 polymer ?
#
loop_
_entity_poly.entity_id
_entity_poly.type
_entity_poly.pdbx_seq_one_letter_code
_entity_poly.pdbx_strand_id
1 'polypeptide(L)'
;MVRIIAFLVGLFFSGMLGYSAIRTGYNMVSDPAAATAEEEFHQHVKSVSFSFEGPTGKYDRAQLQRGLQVYHEVCKACHGLTQVAFRDLADLGYAEGQVKTIAAEYNVPSLNPETGEAETRKGTAADKFPSPFANDIAAKAANNGAVPPDLSLMAKARHGGPEYIYSLLTGYQAQPEELVKKFPDSKTGPGLHYNPYFANLNLAMAPPLPVDDVETDRKAKDVSAFLMWAAEPKLENRHKSGIP
;
A
#
# COMPACT_ATOMS: atom_id res chain seq x y z
N MET A 1 51.37 -23.12 -0.89
CA MET A 1 50.63 -23.33 0.34
C MET A 1 49.30 -22.55 0.33
N VAL A 2 49.26 -21.24 0.11
CA VAL A 2 48.00 -20.40 0.14
C VAL A 2 46.91 -20.95 -0.79
N ARG A 3 47.24 -21.34 -2.03
CA ARG A 3 46.26 -21.88 -2.99
C ARG A 3 45.60 -23.19 -2.53
N ILE A 4 46.37 -24.07 -1.87
CA ILE A 4 45.86 -25.35 -1.36
C ILE A 4 44.94 -25.08 -0.15
N ILE A 5 45.31 -24.16 0.75
CA ILE A 5 44.50 -23.76 1.88
C ILE A 5 43.18 -23.12 1.38
N ALA A 6 43.26 -22.20 0.41
CA ALA A 6 42.06 -21.58 -0.17
C ALA A 6 41.11 -22.60 -0.81
N PHE A 7 41.69 -23.61 -1.53
CA PHE A 7 40.90 -24.70 -2.10
C PHE A 7 40.23 -25.56 -1.03
N LEU A 8 40.95 -25.94 0.01
CA LEU A 8 40.37 -26.72 1.13
C LEU A 8 39.30 -25.97 1.87
N VAL A 9 39.48 -24.67 2.12
CA VAL A 9 38.48 -23.80 2.74
C VAL A 9 37.23 -23.69 1.84
N GLY A 10 37.43 -23.50 0.52
CA GLY A 10 36.30 -23.46 -0.41
C GLY A 10 35.53 -24.79 -0.46
N LEU A 11 36.27 -25.94 -0.47
CA LEU A 11 35.66 -27.26 -0.45
C LEU A 11 34.86 -27.50 0.85
N PHE A 12 35.39 -27.06 2.00
CA PHE A 12 34.72 -27.16 3.29
C PHE A 12 33.40 -26.38 3.29
N PHE A 13 33.40 -25.10 2.87
CA PHE A 13 32.19 -24.30 2.82
C PHE A 13 31.17 -24.83 1.80
N SER A 14 31.61 -25.27 0.63
CA SER A 14 30.75 -25.90 -0.39
C SER A 14 30.12 -27.20 0.16
N GLY A 15 30.92 -28.02 0.86
CA GLY A 15 30.41 -29.21 1.53
C GLY A 15 29.36 -28.91 2.61
N MET A 16 29.62 -27.88 3.44
CA MET A 16 28.65 -27.43 4.45
C MET A 16 27.34 -26.93 3.84
N LEU A 17 27.43 -26.13 2.76
CA LEU A 17 26.24 -25.67 2.04
C LEU A 17 25.47 -26.83 1.39
N GLY A 18 26.19 -27.76 0.76
CA GLY A 18 25.59 -28.96 0.18
C GLY A 18 24.86 -29.82 1.23
N TYR A 19 25.52 -30.07 2.36
CA TYR A 19 24.91 -30.78 3.50
C TYR A 19 23.67 -30.08 4.03
N SER A 20 23.76 -28.76 4.22
CA SER A 20 22.61 -27.95 4.70
C SER A 20 21.45 -28.02 3.71
N ALA A 21 21.72 -27.89 2.41
CA ALA A 21 20.68 -27.95 1.37
C ALA A 21 19.99 -29.32 1.34
N ILE A 22 20.79 -30.43 1.39
CA ILE A 22 20.25 -31.79 1.40
C ILE A 22 19.41 -32.03 2.66
N ARG A 23 19.92 -31.64 3.83
CA ARG A 23 19.19 -31.78 5.11
C ARG A 23 17.90 -30.98 5.12
N THR A 24 17.94 -29.73 4.65
CA THR A 24 16.74 -28.88 4.55
C THR A 24 15.72 -29.50 3.61
N GLY A 25 16.16 -29.94 2.41
CA GLY A 25 15.27 -30.62 1.45
C GLY A 25 14.66 -31.90 2.02
N TYR A 26 15.46 -32.70 2.73
CA TYR A 26 14.94 -33.91 3.40
C TYR A 26 13.90 -33.56 4.45
N ASN A 27 14.16 -32.58 5.33
CA ASN A 27 13.22 -32.18 6.37
C ASN A 27 11.91 -31.59 5.77
N MET A 28 11.99 -30.83 4.68
CA MET A 28 10.79 -30.30 4.01
C MET A 28 9.87 -31.39 3.48
N VAL A 29 10.44 -32.54 3.11
CA VAL A 29 9.65 -33.68 2.58
C VAL A 29 9.20 -34.62 3.70
N SER A 30 10.07 -34.90 4.70
CA SER A 30 9.79 -35.87 5.76
C SER A 30 8.95 -35.31 6.90
N ASP A 31 9.06 -34.00 7.17
CA ASP A 31 8.33 -33.28 8.22
C ASP A 31 7.93 -31.90 7.70
N PRO A 32 6.94 -31.84 6.78
CA PRO A 32 6.46 -30.56 6.27
C PRO A 32 5.89 -29.71 7.40
N ALA A 33 6.20 -28.42 7.39
CA ALA A 33 5.63 -27.47 8.34
C ALA A 33 4.10 -27.52 8.26
N ALA A 34 3.42 -27.46 9.41
CA ALA A 34 1.98 -27.37 9.45
C ALA A 34 1.53 -26.10 8.71
N ALA A 35 0.50 -26.24 7.89
CA ALA A 35 -0.06 -25.08 7.17
C ALA A 35 -0.56 -24.04 8.17
N THR A 36 -0.30 -22.77 7.86
CA THR A 36 -0.80 -21.64 8.66
C THR A 36 -2.17 -21.17 8.18
N ALA A 37 -2.86 -20.36 8.98
CA ALA A 37 -4.14 -19.78 8.59
C ALA A 37 -4.01 -18.93 7.33
N GLU A 38 -2.90 -18.20 7.21
CA GLU A 38 -2.59 -17.35 6.07
C GLU A 38 -2.38 -18.17 4.79
N GLU A 39 -1.68 -19.30 4.86
CA GLU A 39 -1.45 -20.18 3.71
C GLU A 39 -2.75 -20.77 3.15
N GLU A 40 -3.74 -21.03 4.00
CA GLU A 40 -4.98 -21.66 3.56
C GLU A 40 -6.08 -20.65 3.20
N PHE A 41 -6.15 -19.51 3.89
CA PHE A 41 -7.27 -18.58 3.78
C PHE A 41 -6.91 -17.24 3.12
N HIS A 42 -5.61 -16.95 2.90
CA HIS A 42 -5.21 -15.76 2.14
C HIS A 42 -5.55 -15.97 0.66
N GLN A 43 -6.24 -14.99 0.08
CA GLN A 43 -6.67 -15.03 -1.31
C GLN A 43 -5.73 -14.23 -2.22
N HIS A 44 -5.58 -14.72 -3.44
CA HIS A 44 -4.93 -13.96 -4.50
C HIS A 44 -5.75 -12.71 -4.84
N VAL A 45 -5.05 -11.61 -5.18
CA VAL A 45 -5.69 -10.36 -5.57
C VAL A 45 -6.71 -10.58 -6.68
N LYS A 46 -7.82 -9.85 -6.62
CA LYS A 46 -8.86 -9.87 -7.64
C LYS A 46 -8.28 -9.31 -8.95
N SER A 47 -8.59 -9.95 -10.05
CA SER A 47 -8.27 -9.41 -11.37
C SER A 47 -9.17 -8.22 -11.67
N VAL A 48 -8.59 -7.07 -11.85
CA VAL A 48 -9.27 -5.83 -12.26
C VAL A 48 -8.41 -5.12 -13.30
N SER A 49 -9.00 -4.72 -14.41
CA SER A 49 -8.26 -4.09 -15.50
C SER A 49 -8.20 -2.58 -15.34
N PHE A 50 -7.03 -2.01 -15.59
CA PHE A 50 -6.77 -0.59 -15.57
C PHE A 50 -6.26 -0.09 -16.93
N SER A 51 -6.60 1.15 -17.29
CA SER A 51 -6.23 1.76 -18.58
C SER A 51 -4.71 1.94 -18.78
N PHE A 52 -3.96 1.96 -17.70
CA PHE A 52 -2.49 2.16 -17.69
C PHE A 52 -1.69 0.86 -17.80
N GLU A 53 -2.35 -0.30 -17.90
CA GLU A 53 -1.67 -1.59 -18.04
C GLU A 53 -1.08 -1.79 -19.45
N GLY A 54 -0.08 -2.68 -19.50
CA GLY A 54 0.61 -3.02 -20.73
C GLY A 54 1.57 -1.94 -21.23
N PRO A 55 2.30 -2.22 -22.33
CA PRO A 55 3.40 -1.36 -22.78
C PRO A 55 2.96 0.00 -23.35
N THR A 56 1.70 0.13 -23.73
CA THR A 56 1.13 1.37 -24.29
C THR A 56 0.04 1.99 -23.42
N GLY A 57 -0.18 1.41 -22.23
CA GLY A 57 -1.18 1.85 -21.29
C GLY A 57 -0.98 3.30 -20.84
N LYS A 58 -2.09 4.00 -20.59
CA LYS A 58 -2.12 5.40 -20.17
C LYS A 58 -3.12 5.59 -19.06
N TYR A 59 -2.87 6.56 -18.22
CA TYR A 59 -3.80 6.96 -17.19
C TYR A 59 -5.07 7.60 -17.77
N ASP A 60 -6.23 7.15 -17.29
CA ASP A 60 -7.50 7.86 -17.50
C ASP A 60 -7.59 9.02 -16.49
N ARG A 61 -7.43 10.24 -16.96
CA ARG A 61 -7.42 11.46 -16.13
C ARG A 61 -8.72 11.64 -15.35
N ALA A 62 -9.86 11.32 -15.96
CA ALA A 62 -11.15 11.41 -15.27
C ALA A 62 -11.24 10.39 -14.13
N GLN A 63 -10.72 9.17 -14.32
CA GLN A 63 -10.62 8.18 -13.27
C GLN A 63 -9.70 8.63 -12.12
N LEU A 64 -8.54 9.21 -12.45
CA LEU A 64 -7.61 9.74 -11.43
C LEU A 64 -8.24 10.87 -10.62
N GLN A 65 -9.00 11.77 -11.24
CA GLN A 65 -9.71 12.84 -10.54
C GLN A 65 -10.77 12.30 -9.58
N ARG A 66 -11.57 11.31 -9.99
CA ARG A 66 -12.50 10.64 -9.07
C ARG A 66 -11.75 9.90 -7.94
N GLY A 67 -10.62 9.28 -8.24
CA GLY A 67 -9.78 8.63 -7.24
C GLY A 67 -9.19 9.62 -6.22
N LEU A 68 -8.75 10.79 -6.68
CA LEU A 68 -8.34 11.90 -5.78
C LEU A 68 -9.50 12.34 -4.89
N GLN A 69 -10.72 12.43 -5.43
CA GLN A 69 -11.90 12.76 -4.65
C GLN A 69 -12.14 11.73 -3.53
N VAL A 70 -12.08 10.44 -3.85
CA VAL A 70 -12.22 9.37 -2.84
C VAL A 70 -11.12 9.48 -1.78
N TYR A 71 -9.85 9.70 -2.19
CA TYR A 71 -8.78 9.93 -1.23
C TYR A 71 -9.07 11.13 -0.32
N HIS A 72 -9.51 12.25 -0.89
CA HIS A 72 -9.80 13.48 -0.16
C HIS A 72 -10.99 13.33 0.81
N GLU A 73 -12.04 12.62 0.40
CA GLU A 73 -13.25 12.48 1.23
C GLU A 73 -13.11 11.41 2.31
N VAL A 74 -12.33 10.35 2.05
CA VAL A 74 -12.27 9.16 2.90
C VAL A 74 -10.87 8.92 3.47
N CYS A 75 -9.85 8.79 2.63
CA CYS A 75 -8.56 8.23 3.04
C CYS A 75 -7.69 9.22 3.81
N LYS A 76 -7.73 10.52 3.46
CA LYS A 76 -6.88 11.56 4.04
C LYS A 76 -7.05 11.76 5.54
N ALA A 77 -8.17 11.31 6.09
CA ALA A 77 -8.42 11.40 7.54
C ALA A 77 -7.42 10.58 8.35
N CYS A 78 -6.91 9.49 7.77
CA CYS A 78 -5.98 8.57 8.42
C CYS A 78 -4.64 8.41 7.68
N HIS A 79 -4.60 8.65 6.36
CA HIS A 79 -3.44 8.37 5.52
C HIS A 79 -2.85 9.64 4.88
N GLY A 80 -1.54 9.80 4.96
CA GLY A 80 -0.79 10.83 4.23
C GLY A 80 -0.47 10.43 2.78
N LEU A 81 -0.08 11.46 1.99
CA LEU A 81 0.52 11.34 0.64
C LEU A 81 1.77 12.22 0.57
N THR A 82 2.69 12.02 1.50
CA THR A 82 3.81 12.95 1.77
C THR A 82 4.86 13.03 0.67
N GLN A 83 4.77 12.16 -0.36
CA GLN A 83 5.67 12.23 -1.52
C GLN A 83 5.06 12.98 -2.72
N VAL A 84 3.76 13.30 -2.69
CA VAL A 84 3.04 13.97 -3.78
C VAL A 84 2.90 15.46 -3.46
N ALA A 85 3.31 16.34 -4.37
CA ALA A 85 3.09 17.78 -4.23
C ALA A 85 1.76 18.19 -4.88
N PHE A 86 1.11 19.24 -4.35
CA PHE A 86 -0.15 19.73 -4.94
C PHE A 86 0.00 20.16 -6.39
N ARG A 87 1.15 20.73 -6.79
CA ARG A 87 1.41 21.08 -8.19
C ARG A 87 1.35 19.89 -9.15
N ASP A 88 1.63 18.66 -8.67
CA ASP A 88 1.63 17.46 -9.49
C ASP A 88 0.21 17.09 -9.94
N LEU A 89 -0.83 17.64 -9.29
CA LEU A 89 -2.23 17.48 -9.71
C LEU A 89 -2.52 18.06 -11.10
N ALA A 90 -1.65 18.93 -11.62
CA ALA A 90 -1.73 19.38 -13.02
C ALA A 90 -1.64 18.19 -14.00
N ASP A 91 -0.92 17.11 -13.66
CA ASP A 91 -0.84 15.90 -14.47
C ASP A 91 -2.20 15.17 -14.57
N LEU A 92 -3.11 15.40 -13.63
CA LEU A 92 -4.48 14.89 -13.63
C LEU A 92 -5.43 15.77 -14.45
N GLY A 93 -4.96 16.89 -14.99
CA GLY A 93 -5.74 17.84 -15.78
C GLY A 93 -6.35 19.00 -14.99
N TYR A 94 -5.97 19.19 -13.72
CA TYR A 94 -6.41 20.37 -12.97
C TYR A 94 -5.68 21.64 -13.44
N ALA A 95 -6.44 22.71 -13.62
CA ALA A 95 -5.88 24.04 -13.89
C ALA A 95 -5.18 24.60 -12.65
N GLU A 96 -4.22 25.52 -12.84
CA GLU A 96 -3.43 26.13 -11.75
C GLU A 96 -4.31 26.71 -10.62
N GLY A 97 -5.41 27.37 -10.96
CA GLY A 97 -6.36 27.92 -9.98
C GLY A 97 -7.03 26.81 -9.15
N GLN A 98 -7.39 25.68 -9.76
CA GLN A 98 -7.97 24.55 -9.06
C GLN A 98 -6.93 23.89 -8.13
N VAL A 99 -5.70 23.74 -8.58
CA VAL A 99 -4.59 23.23 -7.74
C VAL A 99 -4.39 24.09 -6.51
N LYS A 100 -4.39 25.43 -6.66
CA LYS A 100 -4.30 26.38 -5.54
C LYS A 100 -5.47 26.23 -4.56
N THR A 101 -6.69 26.08 -5.08
CA THR A 101 -7.89 25.88 -4.25
C THR A 101 -7.79 24.59 -3.44
N ILE A 102 -7.45 23.48 -4.10
CA ILE A 102 -7.27 22.18 -3.41
C ILE A 102 -6.17 22.27 -2.34
N ALA A 103 -5.03 22.87 -2.66
CA ALA A 103 -3.93 23.03 -1.71
C ALA A 103 -4.36 23.84 -0.46
N ALA A 104 -5.13 24.92 -0.65
CA ALA A 104 -5.60 25.78 0.43
C ALA A 104 -6.62 25.12 1.39
N GLU A 105 -7.18 23.96 1.02
CA GLU A 105 -8.03 23.17 1.93
C GLU A 105 -7.21 22.44 3.01
N TYR A 106 -5.90 22.26 2.78
CA TYR A 106 -5.01 21.59 3.72
C TYR A 106 -4.28 22.60 4.61
N ASN A 107 -4.08 22.24 5.87
CA ASN A 107 -3.17 22.92 6.75
C ASN A 107 -1.83 22.18 6.75
N VAL A 108 -0.76 22.87 6.41
CA VAL A 108 0.59 22.32 6.36
C VAL A 108 1.43 22.88 7.50
N PRO A 109 2.35 22.09 8.08
CA PRO A 109 3.28 22.58 9.09
C PRO A 109 4.11 23.73 8.55
N SER A 110 4.32 24.75 9.38
CA SER A 110 5.12 25.93 9.09
C SER A 110 5.87 26.38 10.35
N LEU A 111 6.79 27.28 10.16
CA LEU A 111 7.42 28.02 11.26
C LEU A 111 7.03 29.49 11.13
N ASN A 112 6.68 30.11 12.23
CA ASN A 112 6.50 31.57 12.29
C ASN A 112 7.84 32.25 11.95
N PRO A 113 7.92 33.08 10.92
CA PRO A 113 9.18 33.68 10.49
C PRO A 113 9.77 34.68 11.50
N GLU A 114 8.97 35.21 12.43
CA GLU A 114 9.41 36.19 13.42
C GLU A 114 9.83 35.51 14.73
N THR A 115 9.13 34.49 15.17
CA THR A 115 9.38 33.85 16.48
C THR A 115 10.08 32.51 16.37
N GLY A 116 10.07 31.86 15.19
CA GLY A 116 10.58 30.50 14.98
C GLY A 116 9.70 29.41 15.59
N GLU A 117 8.53 29.75 16.12
CA GLU A 117 7.61 28.78 16.71
C GLU A 117 6.88 27.96 15.63
N ALA A 118 6.56 26.72 15.98
CA ALA A 118 5.80 25.85 15.10
C ALA A 118 4.35 26.36 14.94
N GLU A 119 3.93 26.52 13.70
CA GLU A 119 2.58 26.91 13.33
C GLU A 119 2.04 26.08 12.17
N THR A 120 0.80 26.33 11.77
CA THR A 120 0.23 25.79 10.54
C THR A 120 -0.23 26.92 9.63
N ARG A 121 -0.04 26.74 8.33
CA ARG A 121 -0.56 27.67 7.31
C ARG A 121 -1.36 26.91 6.25
N LYS A 122 -2.09 27.63 5.45
CA LYS A 122 -2.74 27.06 4.27
C LYS A 122 -1.69 26.57 3.28
N GLY A 123 -1.96 25.38 2.70
CA GLY A 123 -1.11 24.79 1.69
C GLY A 123 -1.07 25.63 0.41
N THR A 124 0.03 25.51 -0.30
CA THR A 124 0.30 26.10 -1.62
C THR A 124 0.60 25.00 -2.63
N ALA A 125 0.63 25.32 -3.91
CA ALA A 125 0.97 24.35 -4.96
C ALA A 125 2.36 23.70 -4.77
N ALA A 126 3.29 24.35 -4.08
CA ALA A 126 4.63 23.83 -3.83
C ALA A 126 4.68 22.83 -2.66
N ASP A 127 3.69 22.85 -1.79
CA ASP A 127 3.64 21.95 -0.65
C ASP A 127 3.24 20.54 -1.08
N LYS A 128 3.57 19.57 -0.24
CA LYS A 128 3.11 18.19 -0.36
C LYS A 128 1.86 17.97 0.48
N PHE A 129 1.10 16.92 0.16
CA PHE A 129 0.00 16.47 1.01
C PHE A 129 0.54 16.12 2.40
N PRO A 130 0.02 16.70 3.48
CA PRO A 130 0.54 16.47 4.82
C PRO A 130 0.13 15.10 5.36
N SER A 131 0.87 14.61 6.36
CA SER A 131 0.38 13.54 7.22
C SER A 131 -0.77 14.06 8.10
N PRO A 132 -1.84 13.29 8.32
CA PRO A 132 -2.94 13.69 9.21
C PRO A 132 -2.55 13.69 10.69
N PHE A 133 -1.47 12.99 11.06
CA PHE A 133 -0.98 12.87 12.42
C PHE A 133 0.42 13.49 12.54
N ALA A 134 0.66 14.16 13.68
CA ALA A 134 1.95 14.80 13.96
C ALA A 134 3.10 13.77 14.14
N ASN A 135 2.78 12.57 14.59
CA ASN A 135 3.73 11.47 14.82
C ASN A 135 3.00 10.14 15.00
N ASP A 136 3.76 9.04 15.05
CA ASP A 136 3.25 7.67 15.21
C ASP A 136 2.49 7.45 16.53
N ILE A 137 2.83 8.19 17.59
CA ILE A 137 2.13 8.07 18.88
C ILE A 137 0.71 8.58 18.74
N ALA A 138 0.54 9.75 18.13
CA ALA A 138 -0.78 10.32 17.84
C ALA A 138 -1.57 9.44 16.87
N ALA A 139 -0.92 8.90 15.84
CA ALA A 139 -1.53 7.97 14.90
C ALA A 139 -2.05 6.70 15.60
N LYS A 140 -1.23 6.07 16.45
CA LYS A 140 -1.62 4.88 17.24
C LYS A 140 -2.79 5.15 18.18
N ALA A 141 -2.77 6.30 18.85
CA ALA A 141 -3.84 6.67 19.77
C ALA A 141 -5.18 6.83 19.06
N ALA A 142 -5.17 7.33 17.83
CA ALA A 142 -6.39 7.54 17.03
C ALA A 142 -6.86 6.27 16.27
N ASN A 143 -6.01 5.25 16.10
CA ASN A 143 -6.26 4.13 15.20
C ASN A 143 -6.09 2.76 15.90
N ASN A 144 -6.60 2.62 17.09
CA ASN A 144 -6.60 1.35 17.85
C ASN A 144 -5.20 0.69 17.93
N GLY A 145 -4.17 1.50 18.17
CA GLY A 145 -2.78 1.05 18.28
C GLY A 145 -2.05 0.85 16.95
N ALA A 146 -2.71 0.99 15.82
CA ALA A 146 -2.10 0.89 14.50
C ALA A 146 -1.59 2.25 13.98
N VAL A 147 -0.56 2.21 13.15
CA VAL A 147 -0.10 3.38 12.37
C VAL A 147 -0.58 3.21 10.93
N PRO A 148 -1.52 4.04 10.45
CA PRO A 148 -1.90 4.02 9.04
C PRO A 148 -0.69 4.38 8.16
N PRO A 149 -0.35 3.56 7.15
CA PRO A 149 0.80 3.84 6.28
C PRO A 149 0.54 5.06 5.39
N ASP A 150 1.62 5.76 5.01
CA ASP A 150 1.58 6.73 3.93
C ASP A 150 1.27 6.03 2.60
N LEU A 151 0.34 6.58 1.82
CA LEU A 151 -0.15 5.94 0.60
C LEU A 151 0.64 6.32 -0.66
N SER A 152 1.61 7.22 -0.58
CA SER A 152 2.34 7.74 -1.75
C SER A 152 2.97 6.65 -2.63
N LEU A 153 3.47 5.58 -2.02
CA LEU A 153 4.14 4.49 -2.71
C LEU A 153 3.41 3.13 -2.57
N MET A 154 2.20 3.14 -2.01
CA MET A 154 1.49 1.91 -1.63
C MET A 154 1.31 0.95 -2.81
N ALA A 155 0.93 1.47 -3.98
CA ALA A 155 0.74 0.66 -5.19
C ALA A 155 2.05 0.04 -5.73
N LYS A 156 3.22 0.47 -5.28
CA LYS A 156 4.52 -0.14 -5.62
C LYS A 156 5.12 -0.92 -4.46
N ALA A 157 4.69 -0.67 -3.24
CA ALA A 157 5.17 -1.32 -2.03
C ALA A 157 4.43 -2.64 -1.71
N ARG A 158 3.42 -3.00 -2.47
CA ARG A 158 2.64 -4.23 -2.29
C ARG A 158 2.65 -5.07 -3.56
N HIS A 159 2.77 -6.39 -3.37
CA HIS A 159 2.57 -7.33 -4.46
C HIS A 159 1.12 -7.20 -4.99
N GLY A 160 0.94 -7.22 -6.30
CA GLY A 160 -0.35 -6.95 -6.92
C GLY A 160 -0.69 -5.46 -7.09
N GLY A 161 0.14 -4.53 -6.56
CA GLY A 161 0.01 -3.10 -6.85
C GLY A 161 -1.41 -2.53 -6.66
N PRO A 162 -1.98 -1.86 -7.68
CA PRO A 162 -3.32 -1.30 -7.60
C PRO A 162 -4.42 -2.36 -7.44
N GLU A 163 -4.21 -3.59 -7.95
CA GLU A 163 -5.13 -4.72 -7.76
C GLU A 163 -5.19 -5.16 -6.29
N TYR A 164 -4.06 -5.10 -5.57
CA TYR A 164 -4.04 -5.35 -4.13
C TYR A 164 -4.87 -4.31 -3.38
N ILE A 165 -4.71 -3.01 -3.69
CA ILE A 165 -5.46 -1.94 -3.04
C ILE A 165 -6.97 -2.13 -3.30
N TYR A 166 -7.35 -2.40 -4.54
CA TYR A 166 -8.73 -2.70 -4.91
C TYR A 166 -9.28 -3.92 -4.16
N SER A 167 -8.51 -5.02 -4.13
CA SER A 167 -8.91 -6.26 -3.45
C SER A 167 -9.10 -6.05 -1.95
N LEU A 168 -8.18 -5.30 -1.32
CA LEU A 168 -8.26 -4.97 0.09
C LEU A 168 -9.52 -4.13 0.40
N LEU A 169 -9.81 -3.11 -0.40
CA LEU A 169 -10.95 -2.22 -0.16
C LEU A 169 -12.30 -2.90 -0.38
N THR A 170 -12.35 -3.89 -1.28
CA THR A 170 -13.57 -4.65 -1.61
C THR A 170 -13.62 -6.04 -0.98
N GLY A 171 -12.69 -6.38 -0.10
CA GLY A 171 -12.51 -7.72 0.45
C GLY A 171 -12.97 -7.92 1.88
N TYR A 172 -13.49 -6.89 2.53
CA TYR A 172 -14.02 -7.01 3.89
C TYR A 172 -15.23 -7.94 3.94
N GLN A 173 -15.18 -8.89 4.85
CA GLN A 173 -16.26 -9.87 5.02
C GLN A 173 -16.23 -10.49 6.42
N ALA A 174 -17.27 -11.24 6.75
CA ALA A 174 -17.29 -12.04 7.97
C ALA A 174 -16.19 -13.11 7.95
N GLN A 175 -15.53 -13.32 9.09
CA GLN A 175 -14.53 -14.37 9.20
C GLN A 175 -15.19 -15.76 9.06
N PRO A 176 -14.67 -16.65 8.20
CA PRO A 176 -15.21 -18.01 8.02
C PRO A 176 -15.14 -18.82 9.32
N GLU A 177 -16.23 -19.51 9.66
CA GLU A 177 -16.25 -20.41 10.83
C GLU A 177 -15.22 -21.53 10.73
N GLU A 178 -14.96 -22.02 9.53
CA GLU A 178 -13.96 -23.06 9.26
C GLU A 178 -12.55 -22.60 9.67
N LEU A 179 -12.20 -21.34 9.35
CA LEU A 179 -10.92 -20.75 9.77
C LEU A 179 -10.81 -20.78 11.29
N VAL A 180 -11.83 -20.31 12.01
CA VAL A 180 -11.81 -20.25 13.48
C VAL A 180 -11.76 -21.64 14.11
N LYS A 181 -12.43 -22.63 13.50
CA LYS A 181 -12.39 -24.04 13.96
C LYS A 181 -11.02 -24.65 13.78
N LYS A 182 -10.36 -24.41 12.65
CA LYS A 182 -9.05 -25.00 12.32
C LYS A 182 -7.88 -24.25 12.96
N PHE A 183 -7.99 -22.91 13.02
CA PHE A 183 -6.97 -22.00 13.55
C PHE A 183 -7.56 -21.04 14.59
N PRO A 184 -7.83 -21.51 15.81
CA PRO A 184 -8.48 -20.70 16.85
C PRO A 184 -7.73 -19.41 17.19
N ASP A 185 -6.40 -19.44 17.11
CA ASP A 185 -5.52 -18.27 17.39
C ASP A 185 -5.63 -17.18 16.31
N SER A 186 -6.14 -17.51 15.13
CA SER A 186 -6.37 -16.55 14.03
C SER A 186 -7.75 -15.90 14.09
N LYS A 187 -8.52 -16.12 15.16
CA LYS A 187 -9.80 -15.44 15.37
C LYS A 187 -9.63 -13.93 15.39
N THR A 188 -10.48 -13.23 14.64
CA THR A 188 -10.50 -11.78 14.60
C THR A 188 -10.72 -11.19 16.00
N GLY A 189 -9.73 -10.45 16.50
CA GLY A 189 -9.77 -9.81 17.82
C GLY A 189 -10.56 -8.50 17.83
N PRO A 190 -10.80 -7.93 19.03
CA PRO A 190 -11.46 -6.63 19.17
C PRO A 190 -10.75 -5.53 18.37
N GLY A 191 -11.52 -4.72 17.65
CA GLY A 191 -10.98 -3.61 16.84
C GLY A 191 -10.21 -4.04 15.59
N LEU A 192 -10.24 -5.33 15.25
CA LEU A 192 -9.70 -5.85 13.99
C LEU A 192 -10.84 -6.26 13.05
N HIS A 193 -10.55 -6.31 11.76
CA HIS A 193 -11.49 -6.66 10.71
C HIS A 193 -10.89 -7.73 9.81
N TYR A 194 -11.63 -8.81 9.57
CA TYR A 194 -11.19 -9.88 8.69
C TYR A 194 -11.20 -9.42 7.23
N ASN A 195 -10.11 -9.73 6.54
CA ASN A 195 -9.98 -9.48 5.13
C ASN A 195 -8.99 -10.50 4.51
N PRO A 196 -9.44 -11.39 3.62
CA PRO A 196 -8.61 -12.46 3.08
C PRO A 196 -7.48 -12.00 2.15
N TYR A 197 -7.48 -10.74 1.75
CA TYR A 197 -6.40 -10.14 0.94
C TYR A 197 -5.31 -9.47 1.79
N PHE A 198 -5.52 -9.35 3.10
CA PHE A 198 -4.51 -8.82 4.01
C PHE A 198 -3.58 -9.94 4.49
N ALA A 199 -2.27 -9.66 4.56
CA ALA A 199 -1.23 -10.68 4.78
C ALA A 199 -1.47 -11.60 5.98
N ASN A 200 -1.97 -11.07 7.11
CA ASN A 200 -2.30 -11.84 8.30
C ASN A 200 -3.80 -11.96 8.55
N LEU A 201 -4.63 -11.79 7.51
CA LEU A 201 -6.08 -11.93 7.50
C LEU A 201 -6.86 -10.93 8.36
N ASN A 202 -6.24 -10.25 9.31
CA ASN A 202 -6.88 -9.35 10.26
C ASN A 202 -6.18 -7.99 10.28
N LEU A 203 -6.90 -6.89 10.01
CA LEU A 203 -6.33 -5.55 9.99
C LEU A 203 -7.12 -4.57 10.86
N ALA A 204 -6.42 -3.55 11.38
CA ALA A 204 -7.01 -2.54 12.25
C ALA A 204 -7.83 -1.48 11.49
N MET A 205 -7.65 -1.36 10.16
CA MET A 205 -8.44 -0.47 9.31
C MET A 205 -9.86 -1.01 9.20
N ALA A 206 -10.84 -0.30 9.72
CA ALA A 206 -12.26 -0.60 9.47
C ALA A 206 -12.57 -0.41 7.97
N PRO A 207 -13.63 -1.08 7.43
CA PRO A 207 -14.06 -0.86 6.06
C PRO A 207 -14.26 0.64 5.76
N PRO A 208 -13.41 1.27 4.93
CA PRO A 208 -13.51 2.71 4.68
C PRO A 208 -14.62 3.06 3.68
N LEU A 209 -15.08 2.06 2.94
CA LEU A 209 -16.18 2.15 1.98
C LEU A 209 -17.29 1.17 2.41
N PRO A 210 -18.56 1.44 2.10
CA PRO A 210 -19.65 0.49 2.37
C PRO A 210 -19.37 -0.88 1.76
N VAL A 211 -19.69 -1.96 2.47
CA VAL A 211 -19.50 -3.31 1.98
C VAL A 211 -20.64 -3.67 1.02
N ASP A 212 -20.34 -4.41 -0.06
CA ASP A 212 -21.30 -4.93 -1.04
C ASP A 212 -22.16 -3.87 -1.79
N ASP A 213 -21.59 -2.70 -2.06
CA ASP A 213 -22.23 -1.65 -2.84
C ASP A 213 -21.50 -1.44 -4.18
N VAL A 214 -22.27 -1.24 -5.27
CA VAL A 214 -21.76 -0.95 -6.62
C VAL A 214 -20.89 0.32 -6.66
N GLU A 215 -21.27 1.32 -5.87
CA GLU A 215 -20.46 2.55 -5.70
C GLU A 215 -19.12 2.26 -5.05
N THR A 216 -19.04 1.29 -4.14
CA THR A 216 -17.80 0.86 -3.50
C THR A 216 -16.85 0.25 -4.51
N ASP A 217 -17.32 -0.61 -5.40
CA ASP A 217 -16.49 -1.21 -6.46
C ASP A 217 -15.85 -0.11 -7.33
N ARG A 218 -16.66 0.84 -7.79
CA ARG A 218 -16.19 1.97 -8.60
C ARG A 218 -15.19 2.84 -7.84
N LYS A 219 -15.51 3.23 -6.59
CA LYS A 219 -14.64 4.06 -5.75
C LYS A 219 -13.31 3.38 -5.44
N ALA A 220 -13.36 2.08 -5.12
CA ALA A 220 -12.16 1.29 -4.86
C ALA A 220 -11.25 1.22 -6.11
N LYS A 221 -11.84 1.02 -7.30
CA LYS A 221 -11.11 1.02 -8.56
C LYS A 221 -10.51 2.40 -8.87
N ASP A 222 -11.29 3.47 -8.69
CA ASP A 222 -10.86 4.84 -8.97
C ASP A 222 -9.70 5.27 -8.05
N VAL A 223 -9.80 5.00 -6.73
CA VAL A 223 -8.73 5.34 -5.78
C VAL A 223 -7.49 4.47 -5.98
N SER A 224 -7.64 3.20 -6.36
CA SER A 224 -6.50 2.33 -6.69
C SER A 224 -5.71 2.86 -7.89
N ALA A 225 -6.41 3.34 -8.93
CA ALA A 225 -5.79 3.98 -10.08
C ALA A 225 -5.07 5.29 -9.67
N PHE A 226 -5.69 6.11 -8.83
CA PHE A 226 -5.06 7.34 -8.31
C PHE A 226 -3.81 7.04 -7.51
N LEU A 227 -3.82 6.03 -6.63
CA LEU A 227 -2.66 5.64 -5.83
C LEU A 227 -1.55 5.02 -6.70
N MET A 228 -1.89 4.37 -7.81
CA MET A 228 -0.89 3.95 -8.80
C MET A 228 -0.22 5.15 -9.47
N TRP A 229 -0.99 6.18 -9.86
CA TRP A 229 -0.41 7.42 -10.36
C TRP A 229 0.47 8.11 -9.31
N ALA A 230 0.02 8.19 -8.05
CA ALA A 230 0.80 8.77 -6.97
C ALA A 230 2.17 8.08 -6.80
N ALA A 231 2.20 6.74 -6.91
CA ALA A 231 3.41 5.94 -6.80
C ALA A 231 4.29 5.96 -8.06
N GLU A 232 3.71 6.21 -9.23
CA GLU A 232 4.42 6.23 -10.51
C GLU A 232 3.87 7.29 -11.48
N PRO A 233 4.03 8.59 -11.20
CA PRO A 233 3.52 9.65 -12.06
C PRO A 233 4.20 9.69 -13.45
N LYS A 234 5.36 9.09 -13.59
CA LYS A 234 6.14 9.01 -14.85
C LYS A 234 5.90 7.72 -15.66
N LEU A 235 4.90 6.90 -15.31
CA LEU A 235 4.61 5.63 -15.98
C LEU A 235 4.47 5.79 -17.50
N GLU A 236 3.69 6.75 -17.98
CA GLU A 236 3.50 6.99 -19.41
C GLU A 236 4.81 7.37 -20.14
N ASN A 237 5.68 8.13 -19.48
CA ASN A 237 7.00 8.46 -20.02
C ASN A 237 7.91 7.24 -20.06
N ARG A 238 7.86 6.41 -19.02
CA ARG A 238 8.60 5.15 -18.98
C ARG A 238 8.15 4.20 -20.10
N HIS A 239 6.85 4.09 -20.36
CA HIS A 239 6.31 3.30 -21.47
C HIS A 239 6.83 3.81 -22.82
N LYS A 240 6.81 5.13 -23.05
CA LYS A 240 7.31 5.73 -24.29
C LYS A 240 8.81 5.51 -24.51
N SER A 241 9.62 5.58 -23.46
CA SER A 241 11.08 5.40 -23.54
C SER A 241 11.51 3.93 -23.59
N GLY A 242 10.64 3.00 -23.19
CA GLY A 242 10.88 1.56 -23.21
C GLY A 242 10.50 0.87 -24.53
N ILE A 243 9.82 1.59 -25.44
CA ILE A 243 9.48 1.10 -26.78
C ILE A 243 10.57 1.65 -27.72
N PRO A 244 11.40 0.78 -28.37
CA PRO A 244 12.43 1.22 -29.31
C PRO A 244 11.84 1.85 -30.57
#